data_1637f8c86e525aca84a68dbd14c3d77b
#
_entry.id   1637f8c86e525aca84a68dbd14c3d77b
#
_cell.length_a   1.000
_cell.length_b   1.000
_cell.length_c   1.000
_cell.angle_alpha   90.00
_cell.angle_beta   90.00
_cell.angle_gamma   90.00
#
_symmetry.space_group_name_H-M   'P 1'
#
loop_
_entity.id
_entity.type
_entity.pdbx_description
1 polymer ?
#
loop_
_entity_poly.entity_id
_entity_poly.type
_entity_poly.pdbx_seq_one_letter_code
_entity_poly.pdbx_strand_id
1 'polypeptide(L)'
;MMKLARTVALLVAVAALVASLAVSAAPGKTLDNLQAAFNGESNAHAKYLAYSKKADEEGYPSVASLFRAAAAAEQVHADTHTSVIKAMGAVPKSDVKVPPVKSTKENLEDAIKGETYERDVMYPEFIAAARAEGNKEALKAFNYAKTAETEHARMYTEDLNALATLKGKTQSYWVCTICGYTVPKITFDKCPSCFNPKDKYIEVK
;
A
#
# COMPACT_ATOMS: atom_id res chain seq x y z
N MET A 1 33.82 84.96 -14.47
CA MET A 1 33.85 84.17 -13.19
C MET A 1 32.65 83.24 -13.24
N MET A 2 32.84 82.02 -13.66
CA MET A 2 31.79 81.00 -13.79
C MET A 2 31.69 80.19 -12.48
N LYS A 3 30.51 80.14 -11.88
CA LYS A 3 30.22 79.31 -10.71
C LYS A 3 29.73 77.92 -11.19
N LEU A 4 30.51 76.91 -10.81
CA LEU A 4 30.23 75.51 -11.12
C LEU A 4 29.22 74.98 -10.10
N ALA A 5 28.00 74.66 -10.53
CA ALA A 5 27.00 74.01 -9.69
C ALA A 5 27.23 72.49 -9.72
N ARG A 6 27.53 71.91 -8.55
CA ARG A 6 27.61 70.44 -8.37
C ARG A 6 26.22 69.89 -8.07
N THR A 7 25.67 69.12 -8.99
CA THR A 7 24.44 68.38 -8.78
C THR A 7 24.80 67.02 -8.14
N VAL A 8 24.36 66.80 -6.90
CA VAL A 8 24.46 65.52 -6.21
C VAL A 8 23.24 64.68 -6.61
N ALA A 9 23.47 63.61 -7.36
CA ALA A 9 22.44 62.62 -7.66
C ALA A 9 22.30 61.64 -6.52
N LEU A 10 21.16 61.65 -5.85
CA LEU A 10 20.83 60.70 -4.77
C LEU A 10 20.24 59.44 -5.43
N LEU A 11 21.00 58.36 -5.49
CA LEU A 11 20.54 57.01 -5.91
C LEU A 11 19.79 56.39 -4.75
N VAL A 12 18.46 56.35 -4.83
CA VAL A 12 17.60 55.54 -3.93
C VAL A 12 17.55 54.14 -4.47
N ALA A 13 18.25 53.19 -3.84
CA ALA A 13 18.12 51.76 -4.14
C ALA A 13 16.88 51.22 -3.43
N VAL A 14 15.80 50.94 -4.23
CA VAL A 14 14.62 50.20 -3.75
C VAL A 14 14.93 48.72 -3.80
N ALA A 15 15.27 48.15 -2.64
CA ALA A 15 15.34 46.70 -2.49
C ALA A 15 13.95 46.12 -2.41
N ALA A 16 13.46 45.55 -3.52
CA ALA A 16 12.22 44.77 -3.55
C ALA A 16 12.43 43.45 -2.84
N LEU A 17 11.95 43.34 -1.60
CA LEU A 17 11.90 42.09 -0.83
C LEU A 17 10.81 41.21 -1.45
N VAL A 18 11.17 40.28 -2.33
CA VAL A 18 10.25 39.25 -2.84
C VAL A 18 10.07 38.21 -1.75
N ALA A 19 9.06 38.39 -0.91
CA ALA A 19 8.61 37.36 0.01
C ALA A 19 7.95 36.24 -0.84
N SER A 20 8.69 35.13 -1.03
CA SER A 20 8.12 33.91 -1.60
C SER A 20 7.10 33.36 -0.59
N LEU A 21 5.84 33.70 -0.80
CA LEU A 21 4.73 33.01 -0.15
C LEU A 21 4.75 31.56 -0.68
N ALA A 22 5.27 30.64 0.13
CA ALA A 22 5.04 29.22 -0.09
C ALA A 22 3.52 29.01 0.05
N VAL A 23 2.83 28.99 -1.08
CA VAL A 23 1.45 28.54 -1.15
C VAL A 23 1.50 27.05 -0.79
N SER A 24 1.16 26.72 0.46
CA SER A 24 0.84 25.36 0.82
C SER A 24 -0.38 24.97 0.00
N ALA A 25 -0.18 24.26 -1.09
CA ALA A 25 -1.29 23.65 -1.81
C ALA A 25 -2.10 22.82 -0.81
N ALA A 26 -3.42 22.96 -0.84
CA ALA A 26 -4.29 22.07 -0.07
C ALA A 26 -3.87 20.61 -0.34
N PRO A 27 -3.94 19.71 0.68
CA PRO A 27 -3.64 18.31 0.46
C PRO A 27 -4.40 17.80 -0.75
N GLY A 28 -3.68 17.30 -1.76
CA GLY A 28 -4.29 16.77 -2.96
C GLY A 28 -5.00 15.45 -2.67
N LYS A 29 -5.87 15.03 -3.55
CA LYS A 29 -6.62 13.77 -3.47
C LYS A 29 -5.69 12.56 -3.25
N THR A 30 -4.46 12.62 -3.74
CA THR A 30 -3.44 11.57 -3.53
C THR A 30 -3.11 11.36 -2.06
N LEU A 31 -2.99 12.42 -1.24
CA LEU A 31 -2.73 12.27 0.18
C LEU A 31 -3.91 11.62 0.92
N ASP A 32 -5.14 12.05 0.60
CA ASP A 32 -6.35 11.44 1.17
C ASP A 32 -6.46 9.97 0.79
N ASN A 33 -6.15 9.62 -0.44
CA ASN A 33 -6.13 8.24 -0.94
C ASN A 33 -5.05 7.40 -0.24
N LEU A 34 -3.86 7.95 -0.01
CA LEU A 34 -2.79 7.27 0.75
C LEU A 34 -3.21 7.01 2.21
N GLN A 35 -3.89 7.95 2.84
CA GLN A 35 -4.43 7.78 4.20
C GLN A 35 -5.51 6.69 4.23
N ALA A 36 -6.40 6.67 3.23
CA ALA A 36 -7.42 5.65 3.09
C ALA A 36 -6.81 4.26 2.86
N ALA A 37 -5.83 4.16 1.94
CA ALA A 37 -5.09 2.92 1.70
C ALA A 37 -4.37 2.46 2.97
N PHE A 38 -3.58 3.31 3.62
CA PHE A 38 -2.88 2.97 4.87
C PHE A 38 -3.83 2.42 5.94
N ASN A 39 -5.00 3.04 6.10
CA ASN A 39 -6.02 2.54 7.03
C ASN A 39 -6.60 1.19 6.58
N GLY A 40 -6.87 1.00 5.29
CA GLY A 40 -7.34 -0.24 4.69
C GLY A 40 -6.39 -1.39 4.95
N GLU A 41 -5.11 -1.22 4.56
CA GLU A 41 -4.06 -2.25 4.73
C GLU A 41 -3.80 -2.60 6.20
N SER A 42 -3.84 -1.59 7.10
CA SER A 42 -3.70 -1.83 8.54
C SER A 42 -4.86 -2.70 9.08
N ASN A 43 -6.07 -2.47 8.58
CA ASN A 43 -7.24 -3.29 8.93
C ASN A 43 -7.17 -4.69 8.30
N ALA A 44 -6.76 -4.81 7.02
CA ALA A 44 -6.60 -6.08 6.33
C ALA A 44 -5.53 -6.96 7.00
N HIS A 45 -4.38 -6.37 7.37
CA HIS A 45 -3.35 -7.06 8.15
C HIS A 45 -3.92 -7.70 9.43
N ALA A 46 -4.59 -6.90 10.26
CA ALA A 46 -5.17 -7.39 11.52
C ALA A 46 -6.27 -8.44 11.29
N LYS A 47 -7.12 -8.23 10.29
CA LYS A 47 -8.19 -9.12 9.87
C LYS A 47 -7.64 -10.48 9.44
N TYR A 48 -6.64 -10.52 8.57
CA TYR A 48 -6.07 -11.77 8.06
C TYR A 48 -5.31 -12.55 9.13
N LEU A 49 -4.65 -11.87 10.08
CA LEU A 49 -4.10 -12.55 11.26
C LEU A 49 -5.18 -13.22 12.12
N ALA A 50 -6.35 -12.61 12.25
CA ALA A 50 -7.47 -13.21 12.96
C ALA A 50 -8.09 -14.38 12.19
N TYR A 51 -8.23 -14.27 10.86
CA TYR A 51 -8.72 -15.31 9.97
C TYR A 51 -7.78 -16.52 9.91
N SER A 52 -6.45 -16.29 9.94
CA SER A 52 -5.48 -17.38 9.96
C SER A 52 -5.63 -18.27 11.19
N LYS A 53 -5.83 -17.68 12.39
CA LYS A 53 -6.08 -18.43 13.62
C LYS A 53 -7.32 -19.32 13.50
N LYS A 54 -8.39 -18.78 12.93
CA LYS A 54 -9.64 -19.51 12.72
C LYS A 54 -9.46 -20.67 11.73
N ALA A 55 -8.69 -20.47 10.67
CA ALA A 55 -8.38 -21.51 9.71
C ALA A 55 -7.56 -22.66 10.34
N ASP A 56 -6.58 -22.34 11.20
CA ASP A 56 -5.85 -23.34 11.97
C ASP A 56 -6.79 -24.13 12.92
N GLU A 57 -7.67 -23.44 13.66
CA GLU A 57 -8.65 -24.07 14.56
C GLU A 57 -9.59 -25.03 13.83
N GLU A 58 -9.97 -24.70 12.59
CA GLU A 58 -10.85 -25.53 11.76
C GLU A 58 -10.09 -26.62 10.99
N GLY A 59 -8.75 -26.68 11.12
CA GLY A 59 -7.91 -27.72 10.52
C GLY A 59 -7.57 -27.47 9.05
N TYR A 60 -7.45 -26.20 8.65
CA TYR A 60 -7.03 -25.74 7.31
C TYR A 60 -5.68 -25.02 7.34
N PRO A 61 -4.55 -25.70 7.70
CA PRO A 61 -3.27 -25.02 7.89
C PRO A 61 -2.71 -24.37 6.61
N SER A 62 -3.04 -24.87 5.40
CA SER A 62 -2.67 -24.20 4.15
C SER A 62 -3.36 -22.86 3.97
N VAL A 63 -4.67 -22.80 4.27
CA VAL A 63 -5.46 -21.54 4.22
C VAL A 63 -4.98 -20.57 5.30
N ALA A 64 -4.65 -21.08 6.49
CA ALA A 64 -4.07 -20.27 7.55
C ALA A 64 -2.72 -19.65 7.12
N SER A 65 -1.87 -20.41 6.43
CA SER A 65 -0.61 -19.90 5.87
C SER A 65 -0.84 -18.83 4.82
N LEU A 66 -1.86 -18.98 3.95
CA LEU A 66 -2.21 -17.97 2.96
C LEU A 66 -2.68 -16.67 3.63
N PHE A 67 -3.55 -16.75 4.64
CA PHE A 67 -3.96 -15.57 5.40
C PHE A 67 -2.78 -14.88 6.11
N ARG A 68 -1.83 -15.65 6.68
CA ARG A 68 -0.61 -15.08 7.26
C ARG A 68 0.28 -14.41 6.21
N ALA A 69 0.39 -15.01 5.03
CA ALA A 69 1.18 -14.45 3.93
C ALA A 69 0.57 -13.13 3.41
N ALA A 70 -0.76 -13.10 3.20
CA ALA A 70 -1.44 -11.87 2.86
C ALA A 70 -1.29 -10.83 3.98
N ALA A 71 -1.49 -11.19 5.26
CA ALA A 71 -1.24 -10.26 6.35
C ALA A 71 0.18 -9.65 6.32
N ALA A 72 1.20 -10.46 6.00
CA ALA A 72 2.56 -9.95 5.84
C ALA A 72 2.70 -9.00 4.63
N ALA A 73 1.99 -9.24 3.54
CA ALA A 73 1.94 -8.36 2.38
C ALA A 73 1.25 -7.03 2.71
N GLU A 74 0.11 -7.07 3.41
CA GLU A 74 -0.60 -5.85 3.83
C GLU A 74 0.25 -4.98 4.76
N GLN A 75 1.10 -5.58 5.60
CA GLN A 75 2.08 -4.81 6.37
C GLN A 75 3.09 -4.10 5.47
N VAL A 76 3.59 -4.76 4.41
CA VAL A 76 4.48 -4.13 3.42
C VAL A 76 3.78 -2.95 2.71
N HIS A 77 2.50 -3.10 2.36
CA HIS A 77 1.73 -2.02 1.76
C HIS A 77 1.52 -0.86 2.73
N ALA A 78 1.10 -1.13 3.97
CA ALA A 78 0.93 -0.12 5.02
C ALA A 78 2.24 0.66 5.28
N ASP A 79 3.39 -0.02 5.35
CA ASP A 79 4.70 0.60 5.54
C ASP A 79 5.10 1.48 4.34
N THR A 80 4.78 1.02 3.13
CA THR A 80 5.03 1.77 1.90
C THR A 80 4.17 3.03 1.84
N HIS A 81 2.87 2.93 2.11
CA HIS A 81 1.96 4.09 2.18
C HIS A 81 2.38 5.06 3.29
N THR A 82 2.75 4.54 4.47
CA THR A 82 3.33 5.34 5.58
C THR A 82 4.52 6.18 5.12
N SER A 83 5.43 5.56 4.37
CA SER A 83 6.64 6.24 3.88
C SER A 83 6.29 7.41 2.95
N VAL A 84 5.33 7.21 2.04
CA VAL A 84 4.89 8.27 1.10
C VAL A 84 4.13 9.37 1.83
N ILE A 85 3.22 9.04 2.76
CA ILE A 85 2.48 10.01 3.59
C ILE A 85 3.45 10.92 4.34
N LYS A 86 4.47 10.32 4.99
CA LYS A 86 5.51 11.08 5.71
C LYS A 86 6.33 11.98 4.79
N ALA A 87 6.70 11.50 3.60
CA ALA A 87 7.41 12.29 2.60
C ALA A 87 6.58 13.48 2.09
N MET A 88 5.25 13.39 2.14
CA MET A 88 4.32 14.48 1.85
C MET A 88 4.10 15.42 3.06
N GLY A 89 4.82 15.24 4.17
CA GLY A 89 4.72 16.09 5.36
C GLY A 89 3.50 15.80 6.25
N ALA A 90 2.82 14.69 6.06
CA ALA A 90 1.65 14.30 6.84
C ALA A 90 1.96 13.15 7.83
N VAL A 91 1.05 12.94 8.77
CA VAL A 91 1.13 11.86 9.76
C VAL A 91 0.17 10.75 9.35
N PRO A 92 0.64 9.49 9.21
CA PRO A 92 -0.24 8.35 8.96
C PRO A 92 -1.23 8.15 10.12
N LYS A 93 -2.48 7.84 9.78
CA LYS A 93 -3.54 7.59 10.75
C LYS A 93 -4.32 6.36 10.34
N SER A 94 -4.51 5.42 11.26
CA SER A 94 -5.38 4.28 11.08
C SER A 94 -6.28 4.09 12.30
N ASP A 95 -7.48 3.55 12.05
CA ASP A 95 -8.43 3.09 13.06
C ASP A 95 -8.65 1.60 12.78
N VAL A 96 -7.90 0.75 13.49
CA VAL A 96 -7.90 -0.69 13.25
C VAL A 96 -9.08 -1.34 13.95
N LYS A 97 -9.98 -1.94 13.15
CA LYS A 97 -11.16 -2.66 13.62
C LYS A 97 -11.22 -4.03 12.95
N VAL A 98 -10.97 -5.08 13.73
CA VAL A 98 -11.13 -6.45 13.23
C VAL A 98 -12.62 -6.80 13.19
N PRO A 99 -13.17 -7.17 12.02
CA PRO A 99 -14.56 -7.61 11.93
C PRO A 99 -14.77 -8.93 12.67
N PRO A 100 -16.03 -9.33 12.93
CA PRO A 100 -16.32 -10.64 13.49
C PRO A 100 -15.69 -11.77 12.65
N VAL A 101 -14.89 -12.60 13.30
CA VAL A 101 -14.29 -13.78 12.67
C VAL A 101 -15.36 -14.88 12.58
N LYS A 102 -15.55 -15.42 11.38
CA LYS A 102 -16.54 -16.46 11.07
C LYS A 102 -15.84 -17.79 10.73
N SER A 103 -16.52 -18.68 10.02
CA SER A 103 -15.90 -19.90 9.50
C SER A 103 -14.80 -19.58 8.46
N THR A 104 -13.87 -20.51 8.28
CA THR A 104 -12.82 -20.39 7.24
C THR A 104 -13.40 -20.08 5.87
N LYS A 105 -14.51 -20.73 5.51
CA LYS A 105 -15.21 -20.49 4.24
C LYS A 105 -15.69 -19.04 4.12
N GLU A 106 -16.43 -18.55 5.12
CA GLU A 106 -16.96 -17.18 5.11
C GLU A 106 -15.84 -16.12 5.18
N ASN A 107 -14.75 -16.42 5.86
CA ASN A 107 -13.59 -15.54 5.92
C ASN A 107 -12.85 -15.48 4.56
N LEU A 108 -12.78 -16.58 3.81
CA LEU A 108 -12.28 -16.58 2.42
C LEU A 108 -13.19 -15.76 1.51
N GLU A 109 -14.52 -15.93 1.62
CA GLU A 109 -15.50 -15.14 0.85
C GLU A 109 -15.38 -13.63 1.14
N ASP A 110 -15.18 -13.24 2.40
CA ASP A 110 -14.94 -11.85 2.79
C ASP A 110 -13.62 -11.32 2.23
N ALA A 111 -12.55 -12.10 2.33
CA ALA A 111 -11.24 -11.75 1.79
C ALA A 111 -11.31 -11.54 0.26
N ILE A 112 -11.89 -12.49 -0.50
CA ILE A 112 -12.06 -12.36 -1.95
C ILE A 112 -12.79 -11.07 -2.32
N LYS A 113 -13.85 -10.72 -1.58
CA LYS A 113 -14.61 -9.49 -1.81
C LYS A 113 -13.74 -8.25 -1.59
N GLY A 114 -12.93 -8.23 -0.51
CA GLY A 114 -12.03 -7.13 -0.20
C GLY A 114 -10.98 -6.94 -1.29
N GLU A 115 -10.20 -7.97 -1.57
CA GLU A 115 -9.12 -7.94 -2.57
C GLU A 115 -9.63 -7.57 -3.97
N THR A 116 -10.80 -8.09 -4.34
CA THR A 116 -11.43 -7.75 -5.62
C THR A 116 -11.83 -6.28 -5.69
N TYR A 117 -12.40 -5.72 -4.62
CA TYR A 117 -12.71 -4.30 -4.55
C TYR A 117 -11.46 -3.43 -4.65
N GLU A 118 -10.39 -3.78 -3.93
CA GLU A 118 -9.13 -3.04 -3.96
C GLU A 118 -8.48 -3.08 -5.35
N ARG A 119 -8.43 -4.25 -5.96
CA ARG A 119 -7.89 -4.46 -7.31
C ARG A 119 -8.67 -3.72 -8.40
N ASP A 120 -10.01 -3.79 -8.37
CA ASP A 120 -10.87 -3.39 -9.49
C ASP A 120 -11.43 -1.96 -9.35
N VAL A 121 -11.53 -1.44 -8.12
CA VAL A 121 -12.16 -0.15 -7.83
C VAL A 121 -11.19 0.81 -7.13
N MET A 122 -10.78 0.48 -5.91
CA MET A 122 -10.06 1.39 -5.04
C MET A 122 -8.70 1.83 -5.63
N TYR A 123 -7.82 0.88 -5.91
CA TYR A 123 -6.49 1.21 -6.45
C TYR A 123 -6.52 1.82 -7.85
N PRO A 124 -7.36 1.41 -8.81
CA PRO A 124 -7.51 2.13 -10.08
C PRO A 124 -7.84 3.61 -9.92
N GLU A 125 -8.75 3.97 -9.00
CA GLU A 125 -9.09 5.37 -8.72
C GLU A 125 -7.91 6.12 -8.08
N PHE A 126 -7.21 5.51 -7.12
CA PHE A 126 -6.07 6.10 -6.44
C PHE A 126 -4.89 6.32 -7.38
N ILE A 127 -4.63 5.36 -8.27
CA ILE A 127 -3.62 5.45 -9.34
C ILE A 127 -3.94 6.60 -10.30
N ALA A 128 -5.21 6.76 -10.69
CA ALA A 128 -5.63 7.85 -11.57
C ALA A 128 -5.39 9.23 -10.91
N ALA A 129 -5.73 9.39 -9.63
CA ALA A 129 -5.49 10.61 -8.88
C ALA A 129 -3.99 10.92 -8.74
N ALA A 130 -3.18 9.93 -8.33
CA ALA A 130 -1.73 10.09 -8.19
C ALA A 130 -1.04 10.46 -9.51
N ARG A 131 -1.52 9.91 -10.62
CA ARG A 131 -1.05 10.26 -11.97
C ARG A 131 -1.40 11.69 -12.33
N ALA A 132 -2.64 12.12 -12.09
CA ALA A 132 -3.10 13.48 -12.38
C ALA A 132 -2.31 14.52 -11.57
N GLU A 133 -1.94 14.21 -10.34
CA GLU A 133 -1.16 15.08 -9.46
C GLU A 133 0.37 14.93 -9.65
N GLY A 134 0.82 14.04 -10.52
CA GLY A 134 2.24 13.80 -10.80
C GLY A 134 3.03 13.17 -9.64
N ASN A 135 2.35 12.55 -8.66
CA ASN A 135 2.98 11.92 -7.50
C ASN A 135 3.49 10.52 -7.86
N LYS A 136 4.76 10.42 -8.26
CA LYS A 136 5.39 9.18 -8.72
C LYS A 136 5.52 8.13 -7.64
N GLU A 137 5.79 8.53 -6.39
CA GLU A 137 5.97 7.59 -5.28
C GLU A 137 4.62 6.97 -4.86
N ALA A 138 3.55 7.76 -4.79
CA ALA A 138 2.21 7.24 -4.57
C ALA A 138 1.76 6.33 -5.72
N LEU A 139 2.02 6.73 -6.97
CA LEU A 139 1.72 5.92 -8.14
C LEU A 139 2.40 4.55 -8.09
N LYS A 140 3.67 4.50 -7.66
CA LYS A 140 4.44 3.27 -7.48
C LYS A 140 3.85 2.42 -6.35
N ALA A 141 3.57 3.02 -5.19
CA ALA A 141 3.00 2.35 -4.02
C ALA A 141 1.66 1.69 -4.34
N PHE A 142 0.73 2.41 -4.96
CA PHE A 142 -0.58 1.90 -5.35
C PHE A 142 -0.50 0.79 -6.42
N ASN A 143 0.44 0.88 -7.38
CA ASN A 143 0.62 -0.20 -8.36
C ASN A 143 1.18 -1.47 -7.73
N TYR A 144 2.06 -1.37 -6.74
CA TYR A 144 2.59 -2.52 -6.02
C TYR A 144 1.48 -3.25 -5.26
N ALA A 145 0.70 -2.53 -4.46
CA ALA A 145 -0.42 -3.08 -3.75
C ALA A 145 -1.43 -3.72 -4.74
N LYS A 146 -1.93 -2.97 -5.72
CA LYS A 146 -2.88 -3.50 -6.71
C LYS A 146 -2.42 -4.82 -7.34
N THR A 147 -1.12 -4.96 -7.61
CA THR A 147 -0.58 -6.18 -8.22
C THR A 147 -0.60 -7.35 -7.24
N ALA A 148 -0.34 -7.10 -5.95
CA ALA A 148 -0.41 -8.11 -4.90
C ALA A 148 -1.86 -8.55 -4.67
N GLU A 149 -2.84 -7.61 -4.60
CA GLU A 149 -4.27 -7.92 -4.41
C GLU A 149 -4.85 -8.76 -5.56
N THR A 150 -4.25 -8.67 -6.75
CA THR A 150 -4.62 -9.57 -7.86
C THR A 150 -4.27 -11.02 -7.54
N GLU A 151 -3.09 -11.26 -6.95
CA GLU A 151 -2.68 -12.61 -6.56
C GLU A 151 -3.40 -13.10 -5.30
N HIS A 152 -3.64 -12.22 -4.32
CA HIS A 152 -4.40 -12.57 -3.13
C HIS A 152 -5.83 -13.02 -3.50
N ALA A 153 -6.56 -12.22 -4.29
CA ALA A 153 -7.91 -12.58 -4.76
C ALA A 153 -7.91 -13.91 -5.52
N ARG A 154 -6.91 -14.16 -6.37
CA ARG A 154 -6.78 -15.41 -7.11
C ARG A 154 -6.57 -16.59 -6.17
N MET A 155 -5.59 -16.51 -5.26
CA MET A 155 -5.25 -17.59 -4.34
C MET A 155 -6.39 -17.89 -3.36
N TYR A 156 -7.05 -16.88 -2.80
CA TYR A 156 -8.23 -17.07 -1.95
C TYR A 156 -9.37 -17.74 -2.70
N THR A 157 -9.58 -17.41 -3.98
CA THR A 157 -10.61 -18.04 -4.82
C THR A 157 -10.26 -19.51 -5.09
N GLU A 158 -9.00 -19.82 -5.36
CA GLU A 158 -8.53 -21.20 -5.55
C GLU A 158 -8.73 -22.02 -4.27
N ASP A 159 -8.34 -21.48 -3.11
CA ASP A 159 -8.51 -22.15 -1.82
C ASP A 159 -9.97 -22.34 -1.45
N LEU A 160 -10.85 -21.35 -1.71
CA LEU A 160 -12.29 -21.48 -1.49
C LEU A 160 -12.88 -22.61 -2.33
N ASN A 161 -12.52 -22.67 -3.61
CA ASN A 161 -13.02 -23.72 -4.54
C ASN A 161 -12.50 -25.12 -4.17
N ALA A 162 -11.31 -25.22 -3.61
CA ALA A 162 -10.68 -26.47 -3.21
C ALA A 162 -10.89 -26.83 -1.72
N LEU A 163 -11.62 -26.02 -0.94
CA LEU A 163 -11.63 -26.05 0.53
C LEU A 163 -11.89 -27.43 1.11
N ALA A 164 -12.82 -28.19 0.54
CA ALA A 164 -13.14 -29.53 1.00
C ALA A 164 -11.94 -30.51 0.96
N THR A 165 -10.94 -30.24 0.13
CA THR A 165 -9.74 -31.07 -0.06
C THR A 165 -8.52 -30.55 0.70
N LEU A 166 -8.60 -29.35 1.30
CA LEU A 166 -7.47 -28.69 1.96
C LEU A 166 -7.33 -29.03 3.43
N LYS A 167 -8.30 -29.74 4.02
CA LYS A 167 -8.25 -30.10 5.44
C LYS A 167 -6.99 -30.94 5.75
N GLY A 168 -6.21 -30.50 6.73
CA GLY A 168 -4.93 -31.12 7.12
C GLY A 168 -3.77 -30.93 6.14
N LYS A 169 -3.97 -30.24 5.01
CA LYS A 169 -2.92 -29.92 4.05
C LYS A 169 -2.10 -28.72 4.51
N THR A 170 -0.80 -28.77 4.33
CA THR A 170 0.14 -27.66 4.61
C THR A 170 0.68 -27.10 3.31
N GLN A 171 0.83 -25.78 3.27
CA GLN A 171 1.43 -25.04 2.17
C GLN A 171 2.20 -23.87 2.75
N SER A 172 3.40 -23.57 2.21
CA SER A 172 4.10 -22.31 2.46
C SER A 172 3.81 -21.33 1.34
N TYR A 173 3.86 -20.05 1.67
CA TYR A 173 3.79 -18.94 0.70
C TYR A 173 5.01 -18.06 0.84
N TRP A 174 5.32 -17.35 -0.22
CA TRP A 174 6.49 -16.47 -0.30
C TRP A 174 6.03 -15.04 -0.57
N VAL A 175 6.46 -14.10 0.26
CA VAL A 175 6.05 -12.69 0.21
C VAL A 175 7.26 -11.82 -0.09
N CYS A 176 7.17 -10.97 -1.10
CA CYS A 176 8.19 -9.97 -1.42
C CYS A 176 8.17 -8.85 -0.37
N THR A 177 9.24 -8.68 0.38
CA THR A 177 9.36 -7.64 1.42
C THR A 177 9.44 -6.21 0.88
N ILE A 178 9.47 -6.04 -0.44
CA ILE A 178 9.55 -4.72 -1.10
C ILE A 178 8.18 -4.25 -1.61
N CYS A 179 7.34 -5.17 -2.10
CA CYS A 179 6.08 -4.81 -2.77
C CYS A 179 4.87 -5.66 -2.38
N GLY A 180 5.01 -6.61 -1.44
CA GLY A 180 3.92 -7.47 -1.01
C GLY A 180 3.54 -8.60 -1.98
N TYR A 181 4.11 -8.66 -3.19
CA TYR A 181 3.76 -9.70 -4.17
C TYR A 181 3.93 -11.09 -3.57
N THR A 182 2.85 -11.86 -3.54
CA THR A 182 2.76 -13.15 -2.83
C THR A 182 2.60 -14.31 -3.81
N VAL A 183 3.35 -15.39 -3.60
CA VAL A 183 3.30 -16.59 -4.45
C VAL A 183 3.39 -17.88 -3.64
N PRO A 184 2.80 -18.99 -4.11
CA PRO A 184 2.93 -20.29 -3.45
C PRO A 184 4.31 -20.94 -3.70
N LYS A 185 5.06 -20.49 -4.69
CA LYS A 185 6.39 -20.97 -5.04
C LYS A 185 7.15 -19.93 -5.84
N ILE A 186 8.43 -19.73 -5.53
CA ILE A 186 9.31 -18.88 -6.34
C ILE A 186 9.78 -19.66 -7.57
N THR A 187 9.42 -19.18 -8.77
CA THR A 187 9.80 -19.77 -10.07
C THR A 187 10.56 -18.79 -10.97
N PHE A 188 11.05 -17.69 -10.41
CA PHE A 188 11.68 -16.58 -11.09
C PHE A 188 12.93 -16.11 -10.33
N ASP A 189 13.82 -15.37 -10.99
CA ASP A 189 15.00 -14.75 -10.37
C ASP A 189 14.74 -13.32 -9.86
N LYS A 190 13.74 -12.65 -10.45
CA LYS A 190 13.31 -11.29 -10.05
C LYS A 190 11.81 -11.27 -9.85
N CYS A 191 11.38 -10.53 -8.83
CA CYS A 191 9.96 -10.32 -8.53
C CYS A 191 9.20 -9.80 -9.76
N PRO A 192 8.09 -10.43 -10.18
CA PRO A 192 7.33 -9.98 -11.35
C PRO A 192 6.72 -8.58 -11.21
N SER A 193 6.49 -8.11 -9.98
CA SER A 193 5.91 -6.79 -9.70
C SER A 193 6.96 -5.69 -9.60
N CYS A 194 7.98 -5.85 -8.75
CA CYS A 194 8.94 -4.77 -8.45
C CYS A 194 10.34 -4.98 -9.02
N PHE A 195 10.59 -6.09 -9.72
CA PHE A 195 11.86 -6.48 -10.36
C PHE A 195 13.05 -6.61 -9.39
N ASN A 196 12.83 -6.57 -8.08
CA ASN A 196 13.86 -6.87 -7.10
C ASN A 196 14.23 -8.37 -7.13
N PRO A 197 15.48 -8.74 -6.75
CA PRO A 197 15.91 -10.13 -6.70
C PRO A 197 15.05 -10.99 -5.78
N LYS A 198 14.99 -12.31 -6.06
CA LYS A 198 14.20 -13.28 -5.28
C LYS A 198 14.66 -13.44 -3.82
N ASP A 199 15.85 -12.99 -3.45
CA ASP A 199 16.34 -12.97 -2.06
C ASP A 199 15.59 -11.96 -1.17
N LYS A 200 14.72 -11.13 -1.74
CA LYS A 200 13.80 -10.24 -1.03
C LYS A 200 12.48 -10.90 -0.63
N TYR A 201 12.35 -12.19 -0.85
CA TYR A 201 11.18 -12.95 -0.41
C TYR A 201 11.42 -13.62 0.93
N ILE A 202 10.40 -13.60 1.77
CA ILE A 202 10.34 -14.37 3.02
C ILE A 202 9.34 -15.53 2.87
N GLU A 203 9.67 -16.67 3.49
CA GLU A 203 8.74 -17.79 3.59
C GLU A 203 7.78 -17.56 4.76
N VAL A 204 6.48 -17.78 4.52
CA VAL A 204 5.40 -17.71 5.51
C VAL A 204 4.68 -19.07 5.54
N LYS A 205 4.48 -19.59 6.76
CA LYS A 205 3.81 -20.88 7.03
C LYS A 205 2.57 -20.68 7.87
#